data_29ca10f4f73f3548aa455abae9a77a3d
#
_entry.id   29ca10f4f73f3548aa455abae9a77a3d
#
_cell.length_a   1.000
_cell.length_b   1.000
_cell.length_c   1.000
_cell.angle_alpha   90.00
_cell.angle_beta   90.00
_cell.angle_gamma   90.00
#
_symmetry.space_group_name_H-M   'P 1'
#
loop_
_entity.id
_entity.type
_entity.pdbx_description
1 polymer ?
#
loop_
_entity_poly.entity_id
_entity_poly.type
_entity_poly.pdbx_seq_one_letter_code
_entity_poly.pdbx_strand_id
1 'polypeptide(L)'
;MTYCIGMRLNQGLVFLSDSRTNAGVDQVGTFRKMSVFENPGERMLVLMTAGNLSISQAIRQIVAEHIDSNGLSIWNVASMYDAARIVGEAVRTVHQREAKALADCGIDFNVSIIVGGQIGAERCRLFQVYSAGNFIESHDETTYFQIGEAKYGKPIIDRVITPASTLDEAAKCALISMDSTLKSNISVGLPLDLLVYEAGSLAVTRFVTIDEKNRYFRMIRDTWGEQLKSVFENMDNPVWDVAPGTDGRSLASCSTAGKPVRMTMPAQLGNTAQPTTPMQSLAQQVHNGRQH
;
A
#
# COMPACT_ATOMS: atom_id res chain seq x y z
N MET A 1 -8.32 3.95 -1.95
CA MET A 1 -7.28 2.92 -1.77
C MET A 1 -6.80 2.92 -0.33
N THR A 2 -5.99 1.97 0.06
CA THR A 2 -5.53 1.73 1.44
C THR A 2 -4.04 1.43 1.39
N TYR A 3 -3.31 1.73 2.45
CA TYR A 3 -1.98 1.20 2.69
C TYR A 3 -1.95 0.57 4.10
N CYS A 4 -1.72 -0.73 4.17
CA CYS A 4 -1.45 -1.42 5.43
C CYS A 4 -0.24 -2.32 5.26
N ILE A 5 0.64 -2.33 6.25
CA ILE A 5 1.81 -3.22 6.31
C ILE A 5 1.94 -3.84 7.70
N GLY A 6 2.22 -5.14 7.74
CA GLY A 6 2.65 -5.86 8.92
C GLY A 6 4.01 -6.51 8.67
N MET A 7 4.93 -6.34 9.60
CA MET A 7 6.29 -6.90 9.55
C MET A 7 6.51 -7.85 10.73
N ARG A 8 7.10 -9.02 10.46
CA ARG A 8 7.51 -10.00 11.49
C ARG A 8 9.03 -10.03 11.57
N LEU A 9 9.55 -9.72 12.74
CA LEU A 9 10.97 -9.64 13.05
C LEU A 9 11.30 -10.59 14.20
N ASN A 10 12.57 -10.87 14.41
CA ASN A 10 12.99 -11.72 15.54
C ASN A 10 12.57 -11.13 16.89
N GLN A 11 12.53 -9.80 17.00
CA GLN A 11 12.18 -9.07 18.23
C GLN A 11 10.67 -8.85 18.42
N GLY A 12 9.82 -9.12 17.41
CA GLY A 12 8.38 -8.87 17.49
C GLY A 12 7.74 -8.47 16.17
N LEU A 13 6.74 -7.59 16.25
CA LEU A 13 5.91 -7.20 15.11
C LEU A 13 5.80 -5.67 15.01
N VAL A 14 5.72 -5.19 13.78
CA VAL A 14 5.41 -3.78 13.48
C VAL A 14 4.24 -3.73 12.52
N PHE A 15 3.24 -2.89 12.84
CA PHE A 15 2.05 -2.67 12.01
C PHE A 15 1.89 -1.18 11.74
N LEU A 16 1.61 -0.84 10.49
CA LEU A 16 1.30 0.53 10.08
C LEU A 16 0.13 0.53 9.11
N SER A 17 -0.85 1.40 9.33
CA SER A 17 -1.97 1.61 8.41
C SER A 17 -2.26 3.09 8.22
N ASP A 18 -2.76 3.46 7.04
CA ASP A 18 -3.45 4.73 6.84
C ASP A 18 -4.90 4.62 7.34
N SER A 19 -5.57 5.76 7.46
CA SER A 19 -6.98 5.80 7.87
C SER A 19 -7.89 6.50 6.86
N ARG A 20 -7.35 7.01 5.74
CA ARG A 20 -8.18 7.69 4.73
C ARG A 20 -9.11 6.71 4.04
N THR A 21 -10.37 7.11 3.90
CA THR A 21 -11.37 6.42 3.09
C THR A 21 -11.96 7.40 2.08
N ASN A 22 -12.14 6.93 0.85
CA ASN A 22 -12.74 7.71 -0.23
C ASN A 22 -14.00 6.99 -0.72
N ALA A 23 -15.14 7.65 -0.62
CA ALA A 23 -16.38 7.22 -1.25
C ALA A 23 -16.64 8.16 -2.44
N GLY A 24 -16.09 7.82 -3.61
CA GLY A 24 -16.10 8.70 -4.77
C GLY A 24 -14.97 9.76 -4.73
N VAL A 25 -15.08 10.78 -5.59
CA VAL A 25 -14.03 11.80 -5.77
C VAL A 25 -14.05 12.85 -4.66
N ASP A 26 -15.23 13.15 -4.10
CA ASP A 26 -15.46 14.30 -3.20
C ASP A 26 -15.72 13.92 -1.75
N GLN A 27 -15.90 12.64 -1.43
CA GLN A 27 -16.18 12.18 -0.07
C GLN A 27 -14.95 11.54 0.55
N VAL A 28 -14.12 12.36 1.18
CA VAL A 28 -12.97 11.91 1.96
C VAL A 28 -13.39 11.79 3.43
N GLY A 29 -13.29 10.59 3.96
CA GLY A 29 -13.55 10.30 5.37
C GLY A 29 -12.34 9.66 6.05
N THR A 30 -12.45 9.47 7.35
CA THR A 30 -11.44 8.74 8.15
C THR A 30 -12.07 7.49 8.72
N PHE A 31 -11.43 6.35 8.49
CA PHE A 31 -11.80 5.06 9.07
C PHE A 31 -10.57 4.29 9.48
N ARG A 32 -10.49 3.86 10.74
CA ARG A 32 -9.36 3.06 11.24
C ARG A 32 -9.38 1.67 10.63
N LYS A 33 -8.31 1.34 9.93
CA LYS A 33 -8.14 0.05 9.24
C LYS A 33 -7.49 -1.00 10.12
N MET A 34 -6.87 -0.56 11.23
CA MET A 34 -6.27 -1.40 12.25
C MET A 34 -7.24 -1.61 13.40
N SER A 35 -7.42 -2.86 13.81
CA SER A 35 -8.14 -3.28 15.01
C SER A 35 -7.23 -4.12 15.87
N VAL A 36 -7.28 -3.95 17.18
CA VAL A 36 -6.48 -4.69 18.16
C VAL A 36 -7.42 -5.50 19.04
N PHE A 37 -7.11 -6.78 19.20
CA PHE A 37 -7.76 -7.72 20.12
C PHE A 37 -6.73 -8.10 21.18
N GLU A 38 -6.96 -7.65 22.40
CA GLU A 38 -5.99 -7.79 23.49
C GLU A 38 -6.65 -8.34 24.73
N ASN A 39 -6.01 -9.36 25.31
CA ASN A 39 -6.19 -9.80 26.70
C ASN A 39 -4.79 -9.79 27.33
N PRO A 40 -4.44 -8.75 28.10
CA PRO A 40 -3.09 -8.56 28.60
C PRO A 40 -2.58 -9.77 29.38
N GLY A 41 -1.36 -10.20 29.10
CA GLY A 41 -0.71 -11.37 29.68
C GLY A 41 -1.12 -12.70 29.05
N GLU A 42 -2.08 -12.72 28.11
CA GLU A 42 -2.53 -13.92 27.42
C GLU A 42 -2.35 -13.82 25.90
N ARG A 43 -2.85 -12.74 25.28
CA ARG A 43 -2.83 -12.58 23.82
C ARG A 43 -2.84 -11.12 23.38
N MET A 44 -2.22 -10.88 22.25
CA MET A 44 -2.32 -9.65 21.49
C MET A 44 -2.40 -9.99 20.00
N LEU A 45 -3.46 -9.53 19.34
CA LEU A 45 -3.67 -9.72 17.92
C LEU A 45 -4.02 -8.40 17.26
N VAL A 46 -3.49 -8.20 16.06
CA VAL A 46 -3.80 -7.07 15.18
C VAL A 46 -4.45 -7.58 13.92
N LEU A 47 -5.52 -6.94 13.50
CA LEU A 47 -6.19 -7.16 12.24
C LEU A 47 -6.22 -5.86 11.45
N MET A 48 -5.69 -5.87 10.23
CA MET A 48 -5.74 -4.74 9.30
C MET A 48 -6.44 -5.14 8.02
N THR A 49 -7.28 -4.26 7.49
CA THR A 49 -8.13 -4.56 6.32
C THR A 49 -7.92 -3.56 5.19
N ALA A 50 -7.98 -4.07 3.95
CA ALA A 50 -8.01 -3.29 2.72
C ALA A 50 -9.10 -3.83 1.78
N GLY A 51 -9.64 -2.99 0.92
CA GLY A 51 -10.68 -3.32 -0.04
C GLY A 51 -12.00 -2.59 0.23
N ASN A 52 -13.12 -3.26 0.02
CA ASN A 52 -14.44 -2.66 0.25
C ASN A 52 -14.69 -2.46 1.75
N LEU A 53 -15.10 -1.24 2.14
CA LEU A 53 -15.25 -0.86 3.54
C LEU A 53 -16.40 -1.61 4.22
N SER A 54 -17.54 -1.80 3.56
CA SER A 54 -18.69 -2.51 4.15
C SER A 54 -18.34 -3.98 4.45
N ILE A 55 -17.64 -4.63 3.52
CA ILE A 55 -17.12 -6.01 3.69
C ILE A 55 -16.16 -6.05 4.88
N SER A 56 -15.21 -5.11 4.93
CA SER A 56 -14.21 -5.03 6.00
C SER A 56 -14.85 -4.83 7.38
N GLN A 57 -15.88 -3.98 7.47
CA GLN A 57 -16.64 -3.75 8.70
C GLN A 57 -17.42 -4.99 9.14
N ALA A 58 -18.11 -5.66 8.20
CA ALA A 58 -18.86 -6.88 8.50
C ALA A 58 -17.94 -8.02 9.00
N ILE A 59 -16.78 -8.21 8.35
CA ILE A 59 -15.79 -9.19 8.78
C ILE A 59 -15.28 -8.88 10.19
N ARG A 60 -14.89 -7.63 10.46
CA ARG A 60 -14.41 -7.20 11.77
C ARG A 60 -15.45 -7.44 12.86
N GLN A 61 -16.71 -7.14 12.59
CA GLN A 61 -17.83 -7.37 13.52
C GLN A 61 -17.98 -8.87 13.84
N ILE A 62 -17.98 -9.72 12.80
CA ILE A 62 -18.06 -11.17 12.99
C ILE A 62 -16.87 -11.67 13.82
N VAL A 63 -15.63 -11.28 13.49
CA VAL A 63 -14.43 -11.69 14.22
C VAL A 63 -14.50 -11.28 15.70
N ALA A 64 -15.04 -10.10 15.99
CA ALA A 64 -15.13 -9.57 17.36
C ALA A 64 -16.18 -10.28 18.23
N GLU A 65 -17.29 -10.70 17.63
CA GLU A 65 -18.49 -11.14 18.36
C GLU A 65 -18.83 -12.60 18.17
N HIS A 66 -18.35 -13.21 17.08
CA HIS A 66 -18.75 -14.58 16.74
C HIS A 66 -18.04 -15.61 17.61
N ILE A 67 -18.84 -16.57 18.06
CA ILE A 67 -18.40 -17.83 18.69
C ILE A 67 -18.86 -18.96 17.77
N ASP A 68 -17.95 -19.82 17.33
CA ASP A 68 -18.30 -20.94 16.46
C ASP A 68 -19.07 -22.05 17.20
N SER A 69 -19.53 -23.08 16.48
CA SER A 69 -20.28 -24.19 17.04
C SER A 69 -19.52 -25.00 18.09
N ASN A 70 -18.19 -24.83 18.16
CA ASN A 70 -17.32 -25.50 19.15
C ASN A 70 -16.99 -24.55 20.33
N GLY A 71 -17.59 -23.37 20.40
CA GLY A 71 -17.30 -22.38 21.42
C GLY A 71 -16.03 -21.60 21.20
N LEU A 72 -15.42 -21.68 20.00
CA LEU A 72 -14.17 -20.97 19.66
C LEU A 72 -14.44 -19.59 19.09
N SER A 73 -13.61 -18.64 19.47
CA SER A 73 -13.63 -17.24 19.03
C SER A 73 -12.20 -16.68 18.99
N ILE A 74 -12.03 -15.50 18.45
CA ILE A 74 -10.74 -14.78 18.48
C ILE A 74 -10.19 -14.62 19.91
N TRP A 75 -11.06 -14.65 20.91
CA TRP A 75 -10.73 -14.44 22.31
C TRP A 75 -10.25 -15.68 23.07
N ASN A 76 -10.45 -16.91 22.53
CA ASN A 76 -10.13 -18.14 23.24
C ASN A 76 -9.42 -19.21 22.40
N VAL A 77 -9.17 -18.98 21.10
CA VAL A 77 -8.37 -19.91 20.29
C VAL A 77 -6.97 -20.09 20.87
N ALA A 78 -6.43 -21.30 20.70
CA ALA A 78 -5.17 -21.69 21.31
C ALA A 78 -3.93 -21.23 20.52
N SER A 79 -4.10 -20.88 19.23
CA SER A 79 -2.98 -20.52 18.35
C SER A 79 -3.31 -19.37 17.41
N MET A 80 -2.26 -18.68 16.95
CA MET A 80 -2.38 -17.65 15.90
C MET A 80 -2.85 -18.24 14.56
N TYR A 81 -2.59 -19.54 14.31
CA TYR A 81 -3.13 -20.23 13.14
C TYR A 81 -4.66 -20.34 13.21
N ASP A 82 -5.19 -20.74 14.38
CA ASP A 82 -6.64 -20.81 14.59
C ASP A 82 -7.29 -19.43 14.51
N ALA A 83 -6.61 -18.38 15.00
CA ALA A 83 -7.06 -17.01 14.85
C ALA A 83 -7.16 -16.61 13.36
N ALA A 84 -6.17 -16.93 12.54
CA ALA A 84 -6.22 -16.69 11.09
C ALA A 84 -7.34 -17.51 10.41
N ARG A 85 -7.60 -18.75 10.87
CA ARG A 85 -8.71 -19.58 10.39
C ARG A 85 -10.08 -18.95 10.70
N ILE A 86 -10.28 -18.44 11.92
CA ILE A 86 -11.52 -17.72 12.29
C ILE A 86 -11.72 -16.50 11.39
N VAL A 87 -10.68 -15.72 11.12
CA VAL A 87 -10.77 -14.59 10.21
C VAL A 87 -11.14 -15.04 8.79
N GLY A 88 -10.54 -16.12 8.30
CA GLY A 88 -10.88 -16.73 7.00
C GLY A 88 -12.34 -17.21 6.92
N GLU A 89 -12.87 -17.78 8.00
CA GLU A 89 -14.27 -18.19 8.09
C GLU A 89 -15.23 -16.99 8.11
N ALA A 90 -14.86 -15.90 8.80
CA ALA A 90 -15.60 -14.65 8.76
C ALA A 90 -15.66 -14.06 7.34
N VAL A 91 -14.55 -14.12 6.58
CA VAL A 91 -14.50 -13.72 5.16
C VAL A 91 -15.49 -14.54 4.34
N ARG A 92 -15.47 -15.88 4.47
CA ARG A 92 -16.40 -16.76 3.74
C ARG A 92 -17.86 -16.51 4.12
N THR A 93 -18.14 -16.24 5.38
CA THR A 93 -19.49 -15.93 5.86
C THR A 93 -20.02 -14.64 5.22
N VAL A 94 -19.21 -13.57 5.16
CA VAL A 94 -19.61 -12.32 4.53
C VAL A 94 -19.73 -12.51 3.00
N HIS A 95 -18.81 -13.26 2.38
CA HIS A 95 -18.89 -13.60 0.96
C HIS A 95 -20.21 -14.31 0.62
N GLN A 96 -20.61 -15.32 1.40
CA GLN A 96 -21.88 -16.04 1.17
C GLN A 96 -23.11 -15.14 1.28
N ARG A 97 -23.05 -14.11 2.12
CA ARG A 97 -24.17 -13.17 2.33
C ARG A 97 -24.26 -12.10 1.25
N GLU A 98 -23.10 -11.54 0.85
CA GLU A 98 -23.04 -10.27 0.12
C GLU A 98 -22.60 -10.41 -1.35
N ALA A 99 -21.85 -11.48 -1.71
CA ALA A 99 -21.18 -11.54 -3.02
C ALA A 99 -22.16 -11.48 -4.20
N LYS A 100 -23.34 -12.11 -4.09
CA LYS A 100 -24.35 -12.09 -5.14
C LYS A 100 -24.93 -10.68 -5.33
N ALA A 101 -25.32 -10.02 -4.24
CA ALA A 101 -25.87 -8.67 -4.29
C ALA A 101 -24.86 -7.64 -4.82
N LEU A 102 -23.58 -7.79 -4.46
CA LEU A 102 -22.49 -6.96 -4.98
C LEU A 102 -22.31 -7.19 -6.48
N ALA A 103 -22.25 -8.45 -6.93
CA ALA A 103 -22.10 -8.81 -8.33
C ALA A 103 -23.28 -8.29 -9.20
N ASP A 104 -24.50 -8.37 -8.70
CA ASP A 104 -25.71 -7.83 -9.36
C ASP A 104 -25.61 -6.29 -9.56
N CYS A 105 -24.82 -5.61 -8.71
CA CYS A 105 -24.50 -4.17 -8.82
C CYS A 105 -23.19 -3.88 -9.57
N GLY A 106 -22.52 -4.87 -10.13
CA GLY A 106 -21.23 -4.72 -10.83
C GLY A 106 -20.05 -4.42 -9.89
N ILE A 107 -20.15 -4.80 -8.62
CA ILE A 107 -19.12 -4.60 -7.60
C ILE A 107 -18.48 -5.94 -7.25
N ASP A 108 -17.18 -6.02 -7.38
CA ASP A 108 -16.43 -7.22 -6.99
C ASP A 108 -16.32 -7.36 -5.46
N PHE A 109 -16.43 -8.59 -4.96
CA PHE A 109 -16.10 -8.89 -3.57
C PHE A 109 -14.59 -8.83 -3.38
N ASN A 110 -14.12 -7.72 -2.83
CA ASN A 110 -12.70 -7.44 -2.68
C ASN A 110 -12.35 -7.10 -1.23
N VAL A 111 -11.54 -7.96 -0.62
CA VAL A 111 -10.95 -7.76 0.71
C VAL A 111 -9.59 -8.45 0.79
N SER A 112 -8.64 -7.79 1.44
CA SER A 112 -7.38 -8.38 1.89
C SER A 112 -7.17 -8.03 3.34
N ILE A 113 -6.68 -8.98 4.14
CA ILE A 113 -6.53 -8.80 5.58
C ILE A 113 -5.14 -9.24 6.01
N ILE A 114 -4.49 -8.47 6.87
CA ILE A 114 -3.32 -8.90 7.61
C ILE A 114 -3.77 -9.22 9.03
N VAL A 115 -3.38 -10.40 9.52
CA VAL A 115 -3.56 -10.83 10.91
C VAL A 115 -2.20 -11.14 11.49
N GLY A 116 -1.84 -10.53 12.59
CA GLY A 116 -0.59 -10.83 13.26
C GLY A 116 -0.70 -10.64 14.75
N GLY A 117 0.15 -11.31 15.51
CA GLY A 117 0.11 -11.25 16.97
C GLY A 117 0.86 -12.39 17.64
N GLN A 118 0.53 -12.56 18.92
CA GLN A 118 1.06 -13.61 19.75
C GLN A 118 -0.01 -14.09 20.74
N ILE A 119 -0.09 -15.40 20.95
CA ILE A 119 -0.96 -16.06 21.95
C ILE A 119 -0.08 -16.88 22.88
N GLY A 120 -0.13 -16.61 24.17
CA GLY A 120 0.63 -17.31 25.19
C GLY A 120 2.13 -17.36 24.89
N ALA A 121 2.73 -18.55 25.01
CA ALA A 121 4.14 -18.79 24.73
C ALA A 121 4.47 -19.04 23.25
N GLU A 122 3.50 -18.94 22.36
CA GLU A 122 3.73 -19.09 20.92
C GLU A 122 4.66 -17.97 20.42
N ARG A 123 5.42 -18.23 19.34
CA ARG A 123 6.17 -17.16 18.66
C ARG A 123 5.24 -16.13 18.04
N CYS A 124 5.73 -14.94 17.78
CA CYS A 124 5.03 -13.95 16.96
C CYS A 124 4.78 -14.51 15.55
N ARG A 125 3.55 -14.42 15.09
CA ARG A 125 3.14 -14.91 13.77
C ARG A 125 2.39 -13.83 13.00
N LEU A 126 2.49 -13.91 11.68
CA LEU A 126 1.88 -12.94 10.76
C LEU A 126 1.29 -13.67 9.57
N PHE A 127 0.04 -13.37 9.24
CA PHE A 127 -0.71 -14.01 8.16
C PHE A 127 -1.33 -12.97 7.23
N GLN A 128 -1.46 -13.34 5.96
CA GLN A 128 -2.30 -12.63 5.00
C GLN A 128 -3.48 -13.50 4.61
N VAL A 129 -4.70 -12.99 4.81
CA VAL A 129 -5.96 -13.65 4.44
C VAL A 129 -6.50 -12.99 3.17
N TYR A 130 -6.87 -13.82 2.20
CA TYR A 130 -7.39 -13.42 0.89
C TYR A 130 -8.92 -13.39 0.85
N SER A 131 -9.48 -12.85 -0.22
CA SER A 131 -10.94 -12.74 -0.43
C SER A 131 -11.68 -14.09 -0.44
N ALA A 132 -11.00 -15.20 -0.69
CA ALA A 132 -11.56 -16.55 -0.60
C ALA A 132 -11.54 -17.13 0.83
N GLY A 133 -11.01 -16.37 1.81
CA GLY A 133 -10.85 -16.83 3.19
C GLY A 133 -9.72 -17.85 3.42
N ASN A 134 -8.91 -18.12 2.40
CA ASN A 134 -7.63 -18.83 2.56
C ASN A 134 -6.55 -17.85 2.98
N PHE A 135 -5.46 -18.36 3.55
CA PHE A 135 -4.39 -17.51 4.06
C PHE A 135 -3.01 -18.15 3.90
N ILE A 136 -1.99 -17.31 3.97
CA ILE A 136 -0.59 -17.71 4.02
C ILE A 136 0.06 -17.12 5.27
N GLU A 137 1.12 -17.77 5.75
CA GLU A 137 1.94 -17.31 6.87
C GLU A 137 3.25 -16.71 6.36
N SER A 138 3.75 -15.67 7.03
CA SER A 138 5.09 -15.13 6.80
C SER A 138 6.16 -16.09 7.31
N HIS A 139 7.29 -16.12 6.61
CA HIS A 139 8.48 -16.89 6.99
C HIS A 139 9.74 -16.02 6.83
N ASP A 140 10.92 -16.57 7.03
CA ASP A 140 12.16 -15.77 7.10
C ASP A 140 12.53 -15.12 5.77
N GLU A 141 12.12 -15.69 4.64
CA GLU A 141 12.28 -15.10 3.31
C GLU A 141 11.16 -14.08 2.96
N THR A 142 10.04 -14.13 3.69
CA THR A 142 8.90 -13.23 3.52
C THR A 142 8.53 -12.64 4.88
N THR A 143 9.29 -11.64 5.31
CA THR A 143 9.21 -11.04 6.64
C THR A 143 8.03 -10.10 6.84
N TYR A 144 7.34 -9.71 5.78
CA TYR A 144 6.23 -8.77 5.84
C TYR A 144 5.12 -9.09 4.86
N PHE A 145 3.94 -8.59 5.14
CA PHE A 145 2.83 -8.49 4.20
C PHE A 145 2.38 -7.04 4.06
N GLN A 146 2.01 -6.69 2.84
CA GLN A 146 1.49 -5.37 2.50
C GLN A 146 0.19 -5.55 1.71
N ILE A 147 -0.88 -4.85 2.11
CA ILE A 147 -2.18 -4.89 1.46
C ILE A 147 -2.65 -3.49 1.06
N GLY A 148 -3.45 -3.44 0.01
CA GLY A 148 -3.88 -2.21 -0.63
C GLY A 148 -2.85 -1.72 -1.64
N GLU A 149 -2.38 -0.48 -1.50
CA GLU A 149 -1.35 0.07 -2.38
C GLU A 149 0.05 -0.45 -2.00
N ALA A 150 0.71 -1.15 -2.90
CA ALA A 150 2.02 -1.75 -2.63
C ALA A 150 3.16 -1.18 -3.48
N LYS A 151 2.86 -0.52 -4.61
CA LYS A 151 3.84 -0.18 -5.64
C LYS A 151 4.90 0.80 -5.17
N TYR A 152 4.50 1.82 -4.41
CA TYR A 152 5.38 2.95 -4.10
C TYR A 152 6.24 2.71 -2.86
N GLY A 153 5.75 1.92 -1.91
CA GLY A 153 6.44 1.66 -0.65
C GLY A 153 7.30 0.39 -0.64
N LYS A 154 6.88 -0.65 -1.38
CA LYS A 154 7.52 -1.96 -1.41
C LYS A 154 9.03 -1.92 -1.75
N PRO A 155 9.51 -1.16 -2.74
CA PRO A 155 10.93 -1.15 -3.09
C PRO A 155 11.86 -0.67 -1.96
N ILE A 156 11.34 0.10 -1.01
CA ILE A 156 12.11 0.57 0.16
C ILE A 156 12.25 -0.58 1.16
N ILE A 157 11.14 -1.26 1.45
CA ILE A 157 11.09 -2.34 2.43
C ILE A 157 11.98 -3.50 2.00
N ASP A 158 11.87 -3.92 0.73
CA ASP A 158 12.65 -5.03 0.14
C ASP A 158 14.17 -4.82 0.23
N ARG A 159 14.62 -3.55 0.28
CA ARG A 159 16.05 -3.22 0.35
C ARG A 159 16.60 -3.12 1.76
N VAL A 160 15.72 -2.87 2.74
CA VAL A 160 16.15 -2.44 4.08
C VAL A 160 15.82 -3.47 5.15
N ILE A 161 14.66 -4.15 5.04
CA ILE A 161 14.16 -5.00 6.13
C ILE A 161 14.60 -6.44 5.97
N THR A 162 15.11 -6.97 7.08
CA THR A 162 15.44 -8.39 7.28
C THR A 162 14.82 -8.88 8.60
N PRO A 163 14.74 -10.20 8.85
CA PRO A 163 14.27 -10.72 10.14
C PRO A 163 15.06 -10.21 11.34
N ALA A 164 16.34 -9.84 11.14
CA ALA A 164 17.24 -9.35 12.19
C ALA A 164 17.15 -7.84 12.42
N SER A 165 16.42 -7.10 11.60
CA SER A 165 16.20 -5.66 11.81
C SER A 165 15.52 -5.42 13.16
N THR A 166 15.89 -4.32 13.82
CA THR A 166 15.27 -3.92 15.08
C THR A 166 13.85 -3.40 14.86
N LEU A 167 13.03 -3.41 15.90
CA LEU A 167 11.65 -2.88 15.84
C LEU A 167 11.61 -1.39 15.47
N ASP A 168 12.59 -0.61 15.93
CA ASP A 168 12.67 0.82 15.62
C ASP A 168 13.11 1.08 14.17
N GLU A 169 14.01 0.27 13.62
CA GLU A 169 14.38 0.31 12.20
C GLU A 169 13.17 -0.06 11.32
N ALA A 170 12.42 -1.08 11.71
CA ALA A 170 11.23 -1.49 10.98
C ALA A 170 10.13 -0.42 11.03
N ALA A 171 9.89 0.19 12.18
CA ALA A 171 8.95 1.30 12.31
C ALA A 171 9.35 2.50 11.44
N LYS A 172 10.64 2.87 11.47
CA LYS A 172 11.20 3.93 10.60
C LYS A 172 11.03 3.59 9.11
N CYS A 173 11.36 2.37 8.70
CA CYS A 173 11.22 1.92 7.31
C CYS A 173 9.76 1.92 6.86
N ALA A 174 8.83 1.47 7.71
CA ALA A 174 7.39 1.52 7.43
C ALA A 174 6.91 2.96 7.19
N LEU A 175 7.36 3.92 8.00
CA LEU A 175 7.02 5.33 7.85
C LEU A 175 7.59 5.95 6.57
N ILE A 176 8.83 5.61 6.19
CA ILE A 176 9.44 6.05 4.92
C ILE A 176 8.66 5.46 3.71
N SER A 177 8.31 4.18 3.79
CA SER A 177 7.50 3.50 2.77
C SER A 177 6.11 4.13 2.64
N MET A 178 5.49 4.49 3.77
CA MET A 178 4.21 5.22 3.80
C MET A 178 4.34 6.62 3.18
N ASP A 179 5.38 7.39 3.51
CA ASP A 179 5.59 8.72 2.93
C ASP A 179 5.73 8.66 1.41
N SER A 180 6.48 7.70 0.88
CA SER A 180 6.62 7.48 -0.56
C SER A 180 5.27 7.17 -1.22
N THR A 181 4.40 6.45 -0.51
CA THR A 181 3.04 6.16 -0.98
C THR A 181 2.15 7.39 -0.93
N LEU A 182 2.20 8.16 0.16
CA LEU A 182 1.43 9.42 0.29
C LEU A 182 1.77 10.45 -0.80
N LYS A 183 3.04 10.51 -1.24
CA LYS A 183 3.46 11.37 -2.35
C LYS A 183 2.90 10.96 -3.70
N SER A 184 2.68 9.66 -3.90
CA SER A 184 2.34 9.10 -5.22
C SER A 184 0.88 8.67 -5.35
N ASN A 185 0.14 8.57 -4.25
CA ASN A 185 -1.25 8.11 -4.24
C ASN A 185 -2.13 8.94 -3.30
N ILE A 186 -2.93 9.81 -3.87
CA ILE A 186 -3.84 10.71 -3.15
C ILE A 186 -4.92 9.98 -2.33
N SER A 187 -5.21 8.73 -2.67
CA SER A 187 -6.23 7.94 -1.95
C SER A 187 -5.75 7.38 -0.62
N VAL A 188 -4.45 7.43 -0.34
CA VAL A 188 -3.84 7.08 0.95
C VAL A 188 -3.59 8.37 1.73
N GLY A 189 -3.84 8.39 3.03
CA GLY A 189 -3.70 9.64 3.77
C GLY A 189 -3.71 9.51 5.29
N LEU A 190 -3.25 10.60 5.92
CA LEU A 190 -3.28 10.80 7.35
C LEU A 190 -4.71 10.84 7.91
N PRO A 191 -4.88 10.54 9.22
CA PRO A 191 -3.86 10.06 10.15
C PRO A 191 -3.43 8.61 9.90
N LEU A 192 -2.24 8.22 10.44
CA LEU A 192 -1.72 6.85 10.39
C LEU A 192 -1.80 6.24 11.79
N ASP A 193 -2.04 4.93 11.85
CA ASP A 193 -1.92 4.15 13.07
C ASP A 193 -0.67 3.28 12.99
N LEU A 194 0.28 3.46 13.92
CA LEU A 194 1.51 2.69 14.07
C LEU A 194 1.48 1.94 15.40
N LEU A 195 1.65 0.60 15.33
CA LEU A 195 1.78 -0.28 16.49
C LEU A 195 3.09 -1.04 16.41
N VAL A 196 3.87 -1.00 17.48
CA VAL A 196 5.10 -1.78 17.65
C VAL A 196 4.93 -2.72 18.83
N TYR A 197 5.04 -4.01 18.58
CA TYR A 197 4.84 -5.08 19.54
C TYR A 197 6.15 -5.81 19.79
N GLU A 198 6.57 -5.89 21.02
CA GLU A 198 7.74 -6.65 21.48
C GLU A 198 7.34 -8.09 21.83
N ALA A 199 8.05 -9.06 21.30
CA ALA A 199 7.76 -10.47 21.52
C ALA A 199 7.74 -10.82 23.02
N GLY A 200 6.71 -11.53 23.44
CA GLY A 200 6.52 -11.95 24.84
C GLY A 200 5.88 -10.90 25.75
N SER A 201 5.63 -9.67 25.28
CA SER A 201 4.97 -8.65 26.12
C SER A 201 3.50 -8.95 26.39
N LEU A 202 2.83 -9.68 25.49
CA LEU A 202 1.40 -10.02 25.52
C LEU A 202 0.48 -8.85 25.90
N ALA A 203 0.92 -7.64 25.52
CA ALA A 203 0.20 -6.40 25.72
C ALA A 203 0.69 -5.35 24.72
N VAL A 204 -0.19 -4.40 24.36
CA VAL A 204 0.16 -3.26 23.51
C VAL A 204 0.88 -2.22 24.35
N THR A 205 2.18 -2.07 24.12
CA THR A 205 3.01 -1.10 24.86
C THR A 205 3.34 0.14 24.05
N ARG A 206 3.36 0.04 22.71
CA ARG A 206 3.72 1.13 21.80
C ARG A 206 2.67 1.24 20.68
N PHE A 207 1.75 2.19 20.83
CA PHE A 207 0.77 2.56 19.82
C PHE A 207 0.73 4.09 19.69
N VAL A 208 0.77 4.58 18.46
CA VAL A 208 0.67 6.01 18.17
C VAL A 208 -0.17 6.28 16.93
N THR A 209 -1.03 7.28 17.02
CA THR A 209 -1.70 7.87 15.85
C THR A 209 -0.90 9.08 15.38
N ILE A 210 -0.48 9.07 14.13
CA ILE A 210 0.38 10.06 13.50
C ILE A 210 -0.50 10.96 12.61
N ASP A 211 -0.56 12.22 12.95
CA ASP A 211 -1.23 13.28 12.18
C ASP A 211 -0.22 14.20 11.48
N GLU A 212 -0.73 15.24 10.82
CA GLU A 212 0.10 16.23 10.11
C GLU A 212 1.01 17.05 11.05
N LYS A 213 0.73 17.08 12.37
CA LYS A 213 1.53 17.83 13.36
C LYS A 213 2.66 16.99 13.94
N ASN A 214 2.70 15.68 13.67
CA ASN A 214 3.73 14.81 14.20
C ASN A 214 5.13 15.23 13.70
N ARG A 215 5.99 15.65 14.64
CA ARG A 215 7.32 16.20 14.32
C ARG A 215 8.25 15.17 13.71
N TYR A 216 8.21 13.93 14.19
CA TYR A 216 9.08 12.86 13.69
C TYR A 216 8.71 12.48 12.25
N PHE A 217 7.42 12.35 11.95
CA PHE A 217 6.98 12.02 10.60
C PHE A 217 7.27 13.16 9.61
N ARG A 218 7.12 14.42 10.03
CA ARG A 218 7.55 15.57 9.21
C ARG A 218 9.04 15.54 8.92
N MET A 219 9.88 15.30 9.93
CA MET A 219 11.33 15.17 9.75
C MET A 219 11.66 14.05 8.74
N ILE A 220 11.00 12.87 8.82
CA ILE A 220 11.18 11.81 7.82
C ILE A 220 10.88 12.31 6.41
N ARG A 221 9.74 12.98 6.21
CA ARG A 221 9.31 13.48 4.90
C ARG A 221 10.31 14.47 4.29
N ASP A 222 10.83 15.38 5.11
CA ASP A 222 11.78 16.40 4.66
C ASP A 222 13.16 15.75 4.38
N THR A 223 13.69 15.02 5.35
CA THR A 223 15.03 14.44 5.26
C THR A 223 15.15 13.36 4.19
N TRP A 224 14.14 12.47 4.05
CA TRP A 224 14.21 11.37 3.09
C TRP A 224 14.32 11.87 1.64
N GLY A 225 13.55 12.89 1.27
CA GLY A 225 13.60 13.47 -0.06
C GLY A 225 14.96 14.12 -0.37
N GLU A 226 15.53 14.86 0.61
CA GLU A 226 16.83 15.51 0.47
C GLU A 226 17.96 14.48 0.35
N GLN A 227 17.94 13.42 1.17
CA GLN A 227 18.97 12.38 1.12
C GLN A 227 18.93 11.58 -0.19
N LEU A 228 17.74 11.25 -0.70
CA LEU A 228 17.62 10.60 -2.01
C LEU A 228 18.19 11.46 -3.13
N LYS A 229 17.93 12.76 -3.11
CA LYS A 229 18.48 13.71 -4.08
C LYS A 229 20.01 13.78 -3.97
N SER A 230 20.52 13.86 -2.76
CA SER A 230 21.97 13.86 -2.50
C SER A 230 22.66 12.58 -3.01
N VAL A 231 22.06 11.41 -2.75
CA VAL A 231 22.59 10.14 -3.27
C VAL A 231 22.59 10.14 -4.80
N PHE A 232 21.50 10.58 -5.42
CA PHE A 232 21.41 10.66 -6.89
C PHE A 232 22.46 11.61 -7.49
N GLU A 233 22.67 12.78 -6.90
CA GLU A 233 23.65 13.77 -7.37
C GLU A 233 25.10 13.27 -7.24
N ASN A 234 25.38 12.40 -6.27
CA ASN A 234 26.70 11.82 -6.06
C ASN A 234 26.96 10.54 -6.89
N MET A 235 25.97 10.02 -7.61
CA MET A 235 26.17 8.93 -8.54
C MET A 235 26.82 9.43 -9.83
N ASP A 236 27.82 8.70 -10.32
CA ASP A 236 28.41 9.01 -11.62
C ASP A 236 27.39 8.90 -12.74
N ASN A 237 27.42 9.84 -13.66
CA ASN A 237 26.60 9.77 -14.86
C ASN A 237 27.04 8.62 -15.78
N PRO A 238 26.13 8.01 -16.53
CA PRO A 238 26.49 6.97 -17.50
C PRO A 238 27.37 7.55 -18.61
N VAL A 239 28.40 6.80 -19.02
CA VAL A 239 29.27 7.14 -20.12
C VAL A 239 28.75 6.49 -21.40
N TRP A 240 28.49 7.26 -22.45
CA TRP A 240 27.84 6.79 -23.68
C TRP A 240 28.81 6.41 -24.79
N ASP A 241 29.97 7.07 -24.86
CA ASP A 241 30.90 7.06 -26.04
C ASP A 241 32.20 6.27 -25.81
N VAL A 242 32.22 5.38 -24.84
CA VAL A 242 33.46 4.57 -24.56
C VAL A 242 33.37 3.21 -25.23
N ALA A 243 34.53 2.79 -25.84
CA ALA A 243 34.64 1.50 -26.43
C ALA A 243 34.33 0.37 -25.43
N PRO A 244 33.64 -0.72 -25.87
CA PRO A 244 33.27 -1.83 -24.98
C PRO A 244 34.47 -2.40 -24.22
N GLY A 245 34.38 -2.51 -22.90
CA GLY A 245 35.35 -3.20 -22.04
C GLY A 245 36.35 -2.30 -21.30
N THR A 246 36.32 -0.98 -21.43
CA THR A 246 37.31 -0.10 -20.80
C THR A 246 36.85 0.58 -19.49
N ASP A 247 35.57 0.66 -19.23
CA ASP A 247 35.04 1.18 -17.96
C ASP A 247 33.71 0.51 -17.61
N GLY A 248 33.57 0.01 -16.38
CA GLY A 248 32.32 -0.59 -15.84
C GLY A 248 31.12 0.38 -15.80
N ARG A 249 31.31 1.65 -16.06
CA ARG A 249 30.28 2.70 -16.13
C ARG A 249 29.71 2.92 -17.54
N SER A 250 30.32 2.27 -18.58
CA SER A 250 29.88 2.42 -19.96
C SER A 250 28.59 1.64 -20.24
N LEU A 251 27.54 2.33 -20.67
CA LEU A 251 26.31 1.71 -21.20
C LEU A 251 26.52 1.09 -22.59
N ALA A 252 27.59 1.44 -23.30
CA ALA A 252 27.93 0.87 -24.60
C ALA A 252 28.40 -0.60 -24.51
N SER A 253 28.80 -1.09 -23.32
CA SER A 253 29.22 -2.48 -23.12
C SER A 253 28.09 -3.51 -23.15
N CYS A 254 26.84 -3.06 -23.19
CA CYS A 254 25.63 -3.90 -23.19
C CYS A 254 25.03 -4.14 -24.57
N SER A 255 25.79 -4.02 -25.66
CA SER A 255 25.23 -4.18 -27.01
C SER A 255 25.22 -5.59 -27.52
N THR A 256 24.18 -6.36 -27.22
CA THR A 256 23.58 -7.23 -28.23
C THR A 256 22.36 -6.48 -28.79
N ALA A 257 22.63 -5.70 -29.80
CA ALA A 257 21.77 -4.63 -30.21
C ALA A 257 20.48 -5.08 -30.90
N GLY A 258 19.36 -4.79 -30.30
CA GLY A 258 18.20 -4.39 -31.08
C GLY A 258 18.33 -2.91 -31.45
N LYS A 259 18.45 -2.58 -32.72
CA LYS A 259 18.33 -1.18 -33.16
C LYS A 259 16.92 -0.69 -32.83
N PRO A 260 16.76 0.53 -32.31
CA PRO A 260 15.44 1.07 -32.06
C PRO A 260 14.61 1.08 -33.37
N VAL A 261 13.35 0.72 -33.27
CA VAL A 261 12.42 0.90 -34.39
C VAL A 261 12.31 2.39 -34.67
N ARG A 262 13.00 2.81 -35.74
CA ARG A 262 12.89 4.22 -36.20
C ARG A 262 11.67 4.30 -37.09
N MET A 263 10.65 5.03 -36.64
CA MET A 263 9.56 5.48 -37.50
C MET A 263 10.03 6.72 -38.24
N THR A 264 10.14 6.64 -39.55
CA THR A 264 10.39 7.79 -40.42
C THR A 264 9.03 8.31 -40.92
N MET A 265 8.91 9.64 -41.00
CA MET A 265 7.70 10.26 -41.54
C MET A 265 7.50 9.76 -43.01
N PRO A 266 6.30 9.33 -43.41
CA PRO A 266 6.05 8.92 -44.80
C PRO A 266 6.35 10.08 -45.75
N ALA A 267 7.07 9.82 -46.83
CA ALA A 267 7.52 10.82 -47.80
C ALA A 267 6.38 11.64 -48.47
N GLN A 268 5.14 11.21 -48.29
CA GLN A 268 3.95 11.86 -48.87
C GLN A 268 3.39 13.03 -48.02
N LEU A 269 3.87 13.25 -46.80
CA LEU A 269 3.44 14.40 -45.96
C LEU A 269 4.34 15.63 -46.09
N GLY A 270 5.40 15.56 -46.90
CA GLY A 270 6.36 16.64 -47.06
C GLY A 270 6.11 17.65 -48.19
N ASN A 271 5.05 17.50 -48.98
CA ASN A 271 4.86 18.36 -50.15
C ASN A 271 3.39 18.73 -50.40
N THR A 272 2.72 19.38 -49.48
CA THR A 272 1.48 20.16 -49.76
C THR A 272 1.49 21.46 -48.95
N ALA A 273 2.51 22.28 -49.18
CA ALA A 273 2.39 23.71 -48.93
C ALA A 273 2.04 24.38 -50.24
N GLN A 274 0.78 24.45 -50.61
CA GLN A 274 0.30 25.45 -51.53
C GLN A 274 0.10 26.76 -50.79
N PRO A 275 0.49 27.90 -51.39
CA PRO A 275 0.37 29.22 -50.76
C PRO A 275 -1.12 29.56 -50.58
N THR A 276 -1.53 29.76 -49.36
CA THR A 276 -2.84 30.32 -49.04
C THR A 276 -2.91 31.76 -49.45
N THR A 277 -3.83 32.06 -50.33
CA THR A 277 -4.31 33.39 -50.67
C THR A 277 -4.70 34.20 -49.45
N PRO A 278 -4.38 35.49 -49.32
CA PRO A 278 -4.67 36.29 -48.13
C PRO A 278 -6.19 36.39 -47.93
N MET A 279 -6.61 36.10 -46.73
CA MET A 279 -7.98 36.31 -46.27
C MET A 279 -8.27 37.81 -46.23
N GLN A 280 -9.03 38.32 -47.19
CA GLN A 280 -9.65 39.64 -47.14
C GLN A 280 -10.69 39.68 -46.02
N SER A 281 -10.62 40.73 -45.25
CA SER A 281 -11.41 41.13 -44.11
C SER A 281 -12.90 40.78 -44.14
N LEU A 282 -13.33 39.98 -43.20
CA LEU A 282 -14.71 39.89 -42.72
C LEU A 282 -14.91 40.81 -41.50
N ALA A 283 -14.72 42.09 -41.76
CA ALA A 283 -15.03 43.15 -40.80
C ALA A 283 -16.00 44.17 -41.46
N GLN A 284 -17.18 43.67 -41.83
CA GLN A 284 -18.31 44.56 -42.16
C GLN A 284 -19.58 43.70 -42.37
N GLN A 285 -20.16 43.19 -41.28
CA GLN A 285 -21.57 42.78 -41.25
C GLN A 285 -22.04 42.49 -39.80
N VAL A 286 -21.83 43.45 -38.92
CA VAL A 286 -22.60 43.57 -37.67
C VAL A 286 -22.96 45.01 -37.47
N HIS A 287 -23.83 45.52 -38.36
CA HIS A 287 -24.63 46.71 -38.08
C HIS A 287 -25.81 46.68 -39.03
N ASN A 288 -26.90 46.03 -38.60
CA ASN A 288 -28.29 46.33 -38.94
C ASN A 288 -29.18 45.16 -38.55
N GLY A 289 -29.96 45.32 -37.54
CA GLY A 289 -30.92 44.33 -37.07
C GLY A 289 -31.47 44.59 -35.70
N ARG A 290 -31.64 45.86 -35.34
CA ARG A 290 -32.64 46.24 -34.32
C ARG A 290 -33.65 47.13 -34.96
N GLN A 291 -34.85 46.57 -35.19
CA GLN A 291 -36.17 47.20 -35.20
C GLN A 291 -37.16 46.24 -35.85
N HIS A 292 -37.88 45.50 -35.06
CA HIS A 292 -39.32 45.33 -34.96
C HIS A 292 -39.65 44.26 -33.92
#